data_f75d4f3cebc8d82280b5ba20133c8cb7
#
_entry.id   f75d4f3cebc8d82280b5ba20133c8cb7
#
_cell.length_a   1.000
_cell.length_b   1.000
_cell.length_c   1.000
_cell.angle_alpha   90.00
_cell.angle_beta   90.00
_cell.angle_gamma   90.00
#
_symmetry.space_group_name_H-M   'P 1'
#
loop_
_entity.id
_entity.type
_entity.pdbx_description
1 polymer ?
#
loop_
_entity_poly.entity_id
_entity_poly.type
_entity_poly.pdbx_seq_one_letter_code
_entity_poly.pdbx_strand_id
1 'polypeptide(L)'
;MPRKGPAPHRPLVPDPVYNSPLVTQLINKILMRGKRQLAERIVYGALEGCREKTGTDPVVTLKRAMDNVKPTLEVRSRRVGGATYQVPVEVRPDRRTSLAMRWVIGAARRRAERSMSEKLAAELLDAANNRGTAVKKREDTHKMAEANKAFAHYRW
;
A
#
# COMPACT_ATOMS: atom_id res chain seq x y z
N MET A 1 -19.06 13.87 11.82
CA MET A 1 -18.60 12.67 12.58
C MET A 1 -19.81 12.00 13.20
N PRO A 2 -19.95 10.68 13.11
CA PRO A 2 -21.08 9.98 13.71
C PRO A 2 -21.01 10.09 15.24
N ARG A 3 -22.13 10.44 15.88
CA ARG A 3 -22.20 10.63 17.35
C ARG A 3 -22.17 9.32 18.13
N LYS A 4 -22.57 8.20 17.52
CA LYS A 4 -22.70 6.87 18.16
C LYS A 4 -21.53 5.91 17.87
N GLY A 5 -20.37 6.40 17.48
CA GLY A 5 -19.18 5.60 17.19
C GLY A 5 -18.74 5.61 15.73
N PRO A 6 -17.71 4.84 15.36
CA PRO A 6 -17.22 4.78 13.98
C PRO A 6 -18.27 4.15 13.06
N ALA A 7 -18.26 4.57 11.79
CA ALA A 7 -19.13 3.98 10.78
C ALA A 7 -18.83 2.48 10.61
N PRO A 8 -19.84 1.62 10.40
CA PRO A 8 -19.62 0.19 10.15
C PRO A 8 -18.82 -0.03 8.89
N HIS A 9 -17.84 -0.93 8.96
CA HIS A 9 -17.07 -1.32 7.79
C HIS A 9 -17.94 -2.16 6.85
N ARG A 10 -17.99 -1.78 5.58
CA ARG A 10 -18.67 -2.59 4.56
C ARG A 10 -17.90 -3.91 4.34
N PRO A 11 -18.58 -5.05 4.20
CA PRO A 11 -17.92 -6.30 3.86
C PRO A 11 -17.23 -6.19 2.51
N LEU A 12 -16.03 -6.73 2.42
CA LEU A 12 -15.25 -6.74 1.20
C LEU A 12 -15.58 -7.99 0.40
N VAL A 13 -16.21 -7.81 -0.76
CA VAL A 13 -16.52 -8.90 -1.67
C VAL A 13 -15.23 -9.29 -2.41
N PRO A 14 -14.86 -10.58 -2.46
CA PRO A 14 -13.72 -11.04 -3.24
C PRO A 14 -13.88 -10.70 -4.74
N ASP A 15 -12.76 -10.52 -5.42
CA ASP A 15 -12.75 -10.28 -6.86
C ASP A 15 -13.26 -11.52 -7.63
N PRO A 16 -14.14 -11.36 -8.63
CA PRO A 16 -14.73 -12.50 -9.35
C PRO A 16 -13.73 -13.30 -10.19
N VAL A 17 -12.63 -12.66 -10.65
CA VAL A 17 -11.63 -13.31 -11.51
C VAL A 17 -10.59 -14.08 -10.68
N TYR A 18 -10.05 -13.45 -9.64
CA TYR A 18 -8.98 -14.00 -8.82
C TYR A 18 -9.46 -14.52 -7.46
N ASN A 19 -10.73 -14.39 -7.15
CA ASN A 19 -11.34 -14.77 -5.85
C ASN A 19 -10.54 -14.26 -4.63
N SER A 20 -9.98 -13.05 -4.75
CA SER A 20 -9.08 -12.46 -3.75
C SER A 20 -9.58 -11.10 -3.26
N PRO A 21 -9.81 -10.92 -1.95
CA PRO A 21 -10.17 -9.62 -1.39
C PRO A 21 -9.05 -8.59 -1.51
N LEU A 22 -7.79 -9.03 -1.60
CA LEU A 22 -6.64 -8.13 -1.80
C LEU A 22 -6.68 -7.44 -3.17
N VAL A 23 -7.11 -8.18 -4.21
CA VAL A 23 -7.30 -7.64 -5.57
C VAL A 23 -8.42 -6.59 -5.57
N THR A 24 -9.55 -6.88 -4.93
CA THR A 24 -10.65 -5.91 -4.78
C THR A 24 -10.20 -4.63 -4.06
N GLN A 25 -9.41 -4.77 -3.00
CA GLN A 25 -8.84 -3.61 -2.29
C GLN A 25 -7.93 -2.78 -3.20
N LEU A 26 -7.11 -3.43 -4.01
CA LEU A 26 -6.20 -2.75 -4.95
C LEU A 26 -6.99 -1.99 -6.03
N ILE A 27 -8.03 -2.61 -6.61
CA ILE A 27 -8.95 -1.97 -7.56
C ILE A 27 -9.57 -0.72 -6.94
N ASN A 28 -10.13 -0.85 -5.73
CA ASN A 28 -10.73 0.28 -5.01
C ASN A 28 -9.74 1.41 -4.70
N LYS A 29 -8.44 1.11 -4.54
CA LYS A 29 -7.40 2.13 -4.30
C LYS A 29 -6.92 2.82 -5.58
N ILE A 30 -6.96 2.14 -6.71
CA ILE A 30 -6.62 2.71 -8.04
C ILE A 30 -7.77 3.54 -8.57
N LEU A 31 -9.00 3.19 -8.22
CA LEU A 31 -10.22 3.84 -8.67
C LEU A 31 -10.15 5.37 -8.55
N MET A 32 -10.44 6.06 -9.64
CA MET A 32 -10.56 7.51 -9.72
C MET A 32 -11.87 7.89 -10.41
N ARG A 33 -12.55 8.90 -9.86
CA ARG A 33 -13.80 9.46 -10.45
C ARG A 33 -14.89 8.41 -10.71
N GLY A 34 -14.93 7.31 -9.95
CA GLY A 34 -15.92 6.24 -10.10
C GLY A 34 -15.74 5.31 -11.31
N LYS A 35 -14.68 5.45 -12.11
CA LYS A 35 -14.42 4.64 -13.31
C LYS A 35 -13.91 3.23 -12.94
N ARG A 36 -14.80 2.39 -12.38
CA ARG A 36 -14.45 1.07 -11.84
C ARG A 36 -13.94 0.11 -12.91
N GLN A 37 -14.61 0.02 -14.06
CA GLN A 37 -14.20 -0.87 -15.16
C GLN A 37 -12.78 -0.57 -15.65
N LEU A 38 -12.39 0.73 -15.69
CA LEU A 38 -11.04 1.11 -16.05
C LEU A 38 -10.03 0.65 -14.98
N ALA A 39 -10.36 0.79 -13.70
CA ALA A 39 -9.51 0.35 -12.60
C ALA A 39 -9.33 -1.18 -12.61
N GLU A 40 -10.39 -1.95 -12.86
CA GLU A 40 -10.35 -3.41 -13.02
C GLU A 40 -9.45 -3.81 -14.19
N ARG A 41 -9.61 -3.18 -15.35
CA ARG A 41 -8.78 -3.44 -16.53
C ARG A 41 -7.29 -3.15 -16.27
N ILE A 42 -6.98 -2.08 -15.56
CA ILE A 42 -5.59 -1.74 -15.17
C ILE A 42 -5.00 -2.82 -14.25
N VAL A 43 -5.75 -3.24 -13.24
CA VAL A 43 -5.26 -4.24 -12.28
C VAL A 43 -5.11 -5.60 -12.92
N TYR A 44 -6.10 -6.05 -13.70
CA TYR A 44 -6.03 -7.35 -14.39
C TYR A 44 -4.88 -7.38 -15.40
N GLY A 45 -4.71 -6.31 -16.19
CA GLY A 45 -3.57 -6.22 -17.10
C GLY A 45 -2.21 -6.18 -16.39
N ALA A 46 -2.15 -5.57 -15.20
CA ALA A 46 -0.93 -5.59 -14.40
C ALA A 46 -0.62 -6.98 -13.82
N LEU A 47 -1.62 -7.69 -13.33
CA LEU A 47 -1.48 -9.04 -12.79
C LEU A 47 -1.10 -10.05 -13.88
N GLU A 48 -1.70 -9.94 -15.07
CA GLU A 48 -1.32 -10.76 -16.22
C GLU A 48 0.12 -10.48 -16.66
N GLY A 49 0.54 -9.23 -16.72
CA GLY A 49 1.94 -8.87 -17.01
C GLY A 49 2.93 -9.37 -15.93
N CYS A 50 2.50 -9.51 -14.67
CA CYS A 50 3.29 -10.19 -13.66
C CYS A 50 3.38 -11.69 -13.94
N ARG A 51 2.27 -12.34 -14.31
CA ARG A 51 2.22 -13.76 -14.63
C ARG A 51 3.13 -14.12 -15.81
N GLU A 52 3.05 -13.35 -16.89
CA GLU A 52 3.90 -13.54 -18.08
C GLU A 52 5.40 -13.49 -17.75
N LYS A 53 5.81 -12.59 -16.85
CA LYS A 53 7.23 -12.39 -16.49
C LYS A 53 7.74 -13.37 -15.43
N THR A 54 6.89 -13.86 -14.54
CA THR A 54 7.32 -14.73 -13.42
C THR A 54 6.93 -16.19 -13.60
N GLY A 55 5.93 -16.48 -14.46
CA GLY A 55 5.35 -17.83 -14.59
C GLY A 55 4.62 -18.32 -13.35
N THR A 56 4.46 -17.47 -12.33
CA THR A 56 3.81 -17.82 -11.06
C THR A 56 2.41 -17.21 -10.96
N ASP A 57 1.60 -17.69 -10.00
CA ASP A 57 0.28 -17.11 -9.72
C ASP A 57 0.42 -15.61 -9.39
N PRO A 58 -0.26 -14.73 -10.14
CA PRO A 58 -0.19 -13.29 -9.93
C PRO A 58 -0.68 -12.85 -8.55
N VAL A 59 -1.59 -13.58 -7.91
CA VAL A 59 -2.07 -13.28 -6.55
C VAL A 59 -0.97 -13.52 -5.52
N VAL A 60 -0.16 -14.56 -5.71
CA VAL A 60 1.01 -14.85 -4.85
C VAL A 60 2.05 -13.74 -4.99
N THR A 61 2.34 -13.32 -6.22
CA THR A 61 3.26 -12.20 -6.51
C THR A 61 2.75 -10.91 -5.87
N LEU A 62 1.46 -10.61 -6.00
CA LEU A 62 0.83 -9.44 -5.36
C LEU A 62 0.96 -9.50 -3.83
N LYS A 63 0.66 -10.65 -3.21
CA LYS A 63 0.75 -10.83 -1.76
C LYS A 63 2.17 -10.61 -1.27
N ARG A 64 3.16 -11.22 -1.94
CA ARG A 64 4.58 -11.05 -1.64
C ARG A 64 5.02 -9.60 -1.77
N ALA A 65 4.62 -8.91 -2.84
CA ALA A 65 4.91 -7.49 -3.03
C ALA A 65 4.32 -6.64 -1.90
N MET A 66 3.05 -6.89 -1.53
CA MET A 66 2.41 -6.18 -0.42
C MET A 66 3.12 -6.43 0.91
N ASP A 67 3.47 -7.67 1.22
CA ASP A 67 4.15 -8.02 2.47
C ASP A 67 5.53 -7.34 2.57
N ASN A 68 6.25 -7.22 1.45
CA ASN A 68 7.52 -6.51 1.39
C ASN A 68 7.38 -4.97 1.56
N VAL A 69 6.23 -4.40 1.26
CA VAL A 69 6.01 -2.94 1.36
C VAL A 69 5.29 -2.53 2.65
N LYS A 70 4.62 -3.45 3.35
CA LYS A 70 3.90 -3.14 4.60
C LYS A 70 4.83 -2.57 5.67
N PRO A 71 4.59 -1.35 6.18
CA PRO A 71 5.38 -0.80 7.28
C PRO A 71 4.92 -1.36 8.63
N THR A 72 5.85 -1.58 9.54
CA THR A 72 5.56 -1.90 10.95
C THR A 72 5.45 -0.65 11.81
N LEU A 73 6.22 0.39 11.48
CA LEU A 73 6.27 1.66 12.19
C LEU A 73 5.91 2.82 11.26
N GLU A 74 5.26 3.84 11.79
CA GLU A 74 5.09 5.14 11.16
C GLU A 74 5.46 6.24 12.15
N VAL A 75 5.76 7.43 11.64
CA VAL A 75 6.04 8.60 12.46
C VAL A 75 4.83 9.51 12.45
N ARG A 76 4.36 9.92 13.63
CA ARG A 76 3.27 10.88 13.80
C ARG A 76 3.74 12.09 14.55
N SER A 77 3.33 13.25 14.09
CA SER A 77 3.59 14.50 14.80
C SER A 77 2.68 14.62 16.02
N ARG A 78 3.26 14.96 17.17
CA ARG A 78 2.55 15.27 18.40
C ARG A 78 3.05 16.60 18.97
N ARG A 79 2.13 17.45 19.38
CA ARG A 79 2.46 18.72 20.03
C ARG A 79 2.47 18.55 21.56
N VAL A 80 3.61 18.86 22.18
CA VAL A 80 3.80 18.79 23.63
C VAL A 80 4.44 20.11 24.09
N GLY A 81 3.81 20.82 25.00
CA GLY A 81 4.37 22.08 25.54
C GLY A 81 4.69 23.13 24.49
N GLY A 82 3.93 23.19 23.39
CA GLY A 82 4.18 24.16 22.30
C GLY A 82 5.14 23.67 21.19
N ALA A 83 5.98 22.68 21.46
CA ALA A 83 6.85 22.05 20.47
C ALA A 83 6.19 20.87 19.77
N THR A 84 6.53 20.65 18.49
CA THR A 84 6.02 19.51 17.70
C THR A 84 7.11 18.46 17.58
N TYR A 85 6.82 17.25 18.11
CA TYR A 85 7.71 16.11 18.07
C TYR A 85 7.23 15.08 17.07
N GLN A 86 8.16 14.41 16.42
CA GLN A 86 7.90 13.28 15.53
C GLN A 86 7.99 11.98 16.35
N VAL A 87 6.83 11.41 16.68
CA VAL A 87 6.74 10.24 17.57
C VAL A 87 6.59 8.97 16.75
N PRO A 88 7.46 7.95 16.89
CA PRO A 88 7.29 6.66 16.24
C PRO A 88 6.13 5.90 16.89
N VAL A 89 5.24 5.38 16.05
CA VAL A 89 4.05 4.64 16.48
C VAL A 89 3.93 3.37 15.65
N GLU A 90 3.54 2.27 16.30
CA GLU A 90 3.24 1.03 15.61
C GLU A 90 1.99 1.17 14.74
N VAL A 91 2.06 0.63 13.51
CA VAL A 91 0.95 0.71 12.54
C VAL A 91 0.00 -0.46 12.76
N ARG A 92 -1.31 -0.19 12.87
CA ARG A 92 -2.35 -1.23 12.95
C ARG A 92 -2.37 -2.08 11.67
N PRO A 93 -2.69 -3.39 11.73
CA PRO A 93 -2.69 -4.30 10.58
C PRO A 93 -3.45 -3.80 9.35
N ASP A 94 -4.68 -3.29 9.55
CA ASP A 94 -5.52 -2.76 8.46
C ASP A 94 -4.88 -1.54 7.78
N ARG A 95 -4.24 -0.69 8.58
CA ARG A 95 -3.54 0.49 8.08
C ARG A 95 -2.25 0.11 7.34
N ARG A 96 -1.53 -0.95 7.76
CA ARG A 96 -0.32 -1.44 7.05
C ARG A 96 -0.65 -1.77 5.60
N THR A 97 -1.72 -2.53 5.37
CA THR A 97 -2.18 -2.89 4.02
C THR A 97 -2.57 -1.66 3.21
N SER A 98 -3.32 -0.73 3.82
CA SER A 98 -3.74 0.51 3.15
C SER A 98 -2.56 1.42 2.77
N LEU A 99 -1.54 1.51 3.61
CA LEU A 99 -0.31 2.27 3.34
C LEU A 99 0.50 1.61 2.22
N ALA A 100 0.70 0.29 2.28
CA ALA A 100 1.42 -0.45 1.26
C ALA A 100 0.80 -0.24 -0.13
N MET A 101 -0.52 -0.40 -0.27
CA MET A 101 -1.23 -0.14 -1.54
C MET A 101 -1.04 1.29 -2.03
N ARG A 102 -1.15 2.28 -1.13
CA ARG A 102 -0.96 3.69 -1.48
C ARG A 102 0.45 3.96 -1.98
N TRP A 103 1.45 3.36 -1.35
CA TRP A 103 2.84 3.55 -1.75
C TRP A 103 3.16 2.88 -3.07
N VAL A 104 2.70 1.67 -3.30
CA VAL A 104 2.85 0.96 -4.58
C VAL A 104 2.18 1.73 -5.72
N ILE A 105 0.93 2.17 -5.55
CA ILE A 105 0.21 2.94 -6.58
C ILE A 105 0.89 4.29 -6.83
N GLY A 106 1.32 4.97 -5.77
CA GLY A 106 2.04 6.24 -5.88
C GLY A 106 3.41 6.09 -6.55
N ALA A 107 4.11 4.99 -6.30
CA ALA A 107 5.36 4.65 -6.96
C ALA A 107 5.13 4.31 -8.44
N ALA A 108 4.16 3.44 -8.73
CA ALA A 108 3.79 3.08 -10.11
C ALA A 108 3.44 4.32 -10.96
N ARG A 109 2.67 5.27 -10.44
CA ARG A 109 2.30 6.50 -11.18
C ARG A 109 3.50 7.34 -11.60
N ARG A 110 4.63 7.28 -10.89
CA ARG A 110 5.86 8.04 -11.20
C ARG A 110 6.80 7.33 -12.16
N ARG A 111 6.52 6.08 -12.51
CA ARG A 111 7.34 5.30 -13.45
C ARG A 111 7.19 5.81 -14.88
N ALA A 112 8.18 5.49 -15.71
CA ALA A 112 8.28 5.98 -17.09
C ALA A 112 7.56 5.11 -18.13
N GLU A 113 7.09 3.90 -17.77
CA GLU A 113 6.40 3.01 -18.69
C GLU A 113 5.17 3.70 -19.32
N ARG A 114 4.70 3.21 -20.47
CA ARG A 114 3.66 3.87 -21.26
C ARG A 114 2.29 3.80 -20.61
N SER A 115 1.85 2.62 -20.18
CA SER A 115 0.51 2.40 -19.62
C SER A 115 0.54 2.22 -18.10
N MET A 116 -0.59 2.54 -17.43
CA MET A 116 -0.68 2.33 -15.97
C MET A 116 -0.63 0.85 -15.60
N SER A 117 -1.09 -0.05 -16.46
CA SER A 117 -0.98 -1.51 -16.27
C SER A 117 0.48 -1.95 -16.23
N GLU A 118 1.29 -1.50 -17.20
CA GLU A 118 2.73 -1.79 -17.25
C GLU A 118 3.48 -1.21 -16.04
N LYS A 119 3.19 0.06 -15.70
CA LYS A 119 3.76 0.73 -14.52
C LYS A 119 3.50 -0.04 -13.24
N LEU A 120 2.26 -0.49 -13.08
CA LEU A 120 1.84 -1.24 -11.88
C LEU A 120 2.49 -2.63 -11.87
N ALA A 121 2.51 -3.34 -13.00
CA ALA A 121 3.16 -4.65 -13.12
C ALA A 121 4.65 -4.56 -12.76
N ALA A 122 5.36 -3.57 -13.31
CA ALA A 122 6.78 -3.37 -13.05
C ALA A 122 7.05 -3.06 -11.56
N GLU A 123 6.24 -2.19 -10.94
CA GLU A 123 6.41 -1.88 -9.52
C GLU A 123 6.08 -3.07 -8.61
N LEU A 124 5.06 -3.88 -8.95
CA LEU A 124 4.74 -5.10 -8.20
C LEU A 124 5.86 -6.14 -8.28
N LEU A 125 6.48 -6.31 -9.44
CA LEU A 125 7.62 -7.21 -9.63
C LEU A 125 8.85 -6.74 -8.84
N ASP A 126 9.17 -5.46 -8.92
CA ASP A 126 10.26 -4.87 -8.16
C ASP A 126 10.02 -5.03 -6.65
N ALA A 127 8.79 -4.73 -6.17
CA ALA A 127 8.42 -4.89 -4.78
C ALA A 127 8.43 -6.36 -4.31
N ALA A 128 8.01 -7.31 -5.14
CA ALA A 128 8.10 -8.74 -4.84
C ALA A 128 9.56 -9.21 -4.67
N ASN A 129 10.50 -8.57 -5.37
CA ASN A 129 11.94 -8.80 -5.26
C ASN A 129 12.63 -7.89 -4.22
N ASN A 130 11.85 -7.24 -3.35
CA ASN A 130 12.31 -6.31 -2.33
C ASN A 130 13.13 -5.13 -2.91
N ARG A 131 12.69 -4.63 -4.06
CA ARG A 131 13.27 -3.50 -4.80
C ARG A 131 12.19 -2.45 -5.09
N GLY A 132 12.58 -1.35 -5.71
CA GLY A 132 11.66 -0.32 -6.16
C GLY A 132 11.39 0.79 -5.15
N THR A 133 10.68 1.82 -5.63
CA THR A 133 10.46 3.06 -4.86
C THR A 133 9.47 2.88 -3.72
N ALA A 134 8.55 1.93 -3.81
CA ALA A 134 7.61 1.61 -2.72
C ALA A 134 8.34 0.97 -1.52
N VAL A 135 9.26 0.03 -1.78
CA VAL A 135 10.09 -0.59 -0.74
C VAL A 135 11.02 0.45 -0.11
N LYS A 136 11.67 1.28 -0.92
CA LYS A 136 12.49 2.39 -0.41
C LYS A 136 11.68 3.32 0.50
N LYS A 137 10.43 3.63 0.16
CA LYS A 137 9.55 4.44 1.01
C LYS A 137 9.29 3.80 2.37
N ARG A 138 9.13 2.46 2.43
CA ARG A 138 9.04 1.72 3.70
C ARG A 138 10.31 1.88 4.52
N GLU A 139 11.48 1.66 3.89
CA GLU A 139 12.79 1.78 4.56
C GLU A 139 13.03 3.18 5.10
N ASP A 140 12.76 4.21 4.30
CA ASP A 140 12.89 5.61 4.72
C ASP A 140 11.98 5.92 5.91
N THR A 141 10.74 5.37 5.91
CA THR A 141 9.80 5.53 7.03
C THR A 141 10.32 4.84 8.29
N HIS A 142 10.88 3.62 8.17
CA HIS A 142 11.47 2.91 9.30
C HIS A 142 12.72 3.62 9.83
N LYS A 143 13.60 4.13 8.95
CA LYS A 143 14.78 4.93 9.35
C LYS A 143 14.36 6.20 10.11
N MET A 144 13.32 6.90 9.62
CA MET A 144 12.78 8.06 10.35
C MET A 144 12.23 7.68 11.72
N ALA A 145 11.53 6.55 11.83
CA ALA A 145 11.00 6.06 13.10
C ALA A 145 12.13 5.70 14.07
N GLU A 146 13.20 5.09 13.58
CA GLU A 146 14.36 4.74 14.38
C GLU A 146 15.14 5.99 14.85
N ALA A 147 15.36 6.95 13.97
CA ALA A 147 16.00 8.22 14.32
C ALA A 147 15.23 9.00 15.40
N ASN A 148 13.89 8.87 15.42
CA ASN A 148 13.02 9.52 16.42
C ASN A 148 12.69 8.62 17.62
N LYS A 149 13.37 7.49 17.80
CA LYS A 149 13.11 6.53 18.89
C LYS A 149 13.20 7.16 20.28
N ALA A 150 14.02 8.16 20.47
CA ALA A 150 14.14 8.91 21.72
C ALA A 150 12.81 9.55 22.17
N PHE A 151 11.92 9.90 21.22
CA PHE A 151 10.61 10.49 21.49
C PHE A 151 9.49 9.46 21.67
N ALA A 152 9.79 8.16 21.68
CA ALA A 152 8.79 7.10 21.81
C ALA A 152 7.99 7.19 23.12
N HIS A 153 8.58 7.75 24.19
CA HIS A 153 7.90 7.96 25.49
C HIS A 153 6.75 8.98 25.42
N TYR A 154 6.69 9.83 24.39
CA TYR A 154 5.56 10.72 24.13
C TYR A 154 4.39 10.03 23.43
N ARG A 155 4.44 8.70 23.23
CA ARG A 155 3.35 7.90 22.67
C ARG A 155 2.17 7.89 23.64
N TRP A 156 0.94 8.03 23.12
CA TRP A 156 -0.33 7.88 23.87
C TRP A 156 -0.98 6.54 23.58
#